data_ef99900e4f1df5ebe4f4d380a77a4bac
#
_entry.id   ef99900e4f1df5ebe4f4d380a77a4bac
#
_cell.length_a   1.000
_cell.length_b   1.000
_cell.length_c   1.000
_cell.angle_alpha   90.00
_cell.angle_beta   90.00
_cell.angle_gamma   90.00
#
_symmetry.space_group_name_H-M   'P 1'
#
loop_
_entity.id
_entity.type
_entity.pdbx_description
1 polymer ?
#
loop_
_entity_poly.entity_id
_entity_poly.type
_entity_poly.pdbx_seq_one_letter_code
_entity_poly.pdbx_strand_id
1 'polypeptide(L)'
;RVAIEAGIDPVVAISMASLSTAEAFGLDHGCRDPHELRGAIAPGKRADLLVLNDLTFVAAPHRVYAAGALVAQDGAFVGEIAPEMAEVAALADELRASVKLPKLSLDVFDYAFKPGEAVIDVIPGMAITGMVRPETDEGLRRIMLIERHGRGVSLQAEGADGDGPAGLGLVGKHIGRGWVRGFTITGGAIASTIGHDSHNVCVVGDNAADMMAAVEAVGQGGHVLVRNGEV
;
A
#
# COMPACT_ATOMS: atom_id res chain seq x y z
N ARG A 1 -0.67 -16.82 11.65
CA ARG A 1 -1.67 -17.58 10.92
C ARG A 1 -1.11 -18.10 9.61
N VAL A 2 -0.75 -17.22 8.66
CA VAL A 2 -0.24 -17.61 7.31
C VAL A 2 0.91 -18.61 7.39
N ALA A 3 1.87 -18.42 8.30
CA ALA A 3 2.99 -19.34 8.50
C ALA A 3 2.52 -20.72 8.99
N ILE A 4 1.53 -20.77 9.88
CA ILE A 4 0.96 -22.01 10.40
C ILE A 4 0.20 -22.77 9.30
N GLU A 5 -0.61 -22.06 8.51
CA GLU A 5 -1.31 -22.61 7.35
C GLU A 5 -0.34 -23.14 6.28
N ALA A 6 0.85 -22.57 6.18
CA ALA A 6 1.95 -23.03 5.33
C ALA A 6 2.75 -24.22 5.94
N GLY A 7 2.36 -24.74 7.10
CA GLY A 7 2.95 -25.92 7.72
C GLY A 7 4.05 -25.65 8.74
N ILE A 8 4.27 -24.40 9.15
CA ILE A 8 5.19 -24.09 10.24
C ILE A 8 4.51 -24.45 11.58
N ASP A 9 5.24 -25.11 12.48
CA ASP A 9 4.75 -25.41 13.83
C ASP A 9 4.27 -24.13 14.53
N PRO A 10 3.08 -24.12 15.16
CA PRO A 10 2.51 -22.94 15.78
C PRO A 10 3.41 -22.27 16.83
N VAL A 11 4.13 -23.06 17.65
CA VAL A 11 5.03 -22.52 18.67
C VAL A 11 6.23 -21.84 18.02
N VAL A 12 6.76 -22.43 16.96
CA VAL A 12 7.84 -21.83 16.16
C VAL A 12 7.37 -20.54 15.51
N ALA A 13 6.19 -20.52 14.91
CA ALA A 13 5.61 -19.33 14.27
C ALA A 13 5.40 -18.18 15.29
N ILE A 14 4.91 -18.49 16.49
CA ILE A 14 4.77 -17.53 17.58
C ILE A 14 6.15 -17.02 18.04
N SER A 15 7.12 -17.91 18.21
CA SER A 15 8.48 -17.51 18.58
C SER A 15 9.12 -16.59 17.55
N MET A 16 8.94 -16.86 16.25
CA MET A 16 9.39 -15.98 15.16
C MET A 16 8.76 -14.59 15.26
N ALA A 17 7.48 -14.50 15.59
CA ALA A 17 6.75 -13.22 15.69
C ALA A 17 6.95 -12.51 17.03
N SER A 18 7.60 -13.10 18.00
CA SER A 18 7.83 -12.52 19.34
C SER A 18 9.31 -12.48 19.71
N LEU A 19 9.86 -13.55 20.21
CA LEU A 19 11.24 -13.60 20.72
C LEU A 19 12.27 -13.32 19.62
N SER A 20 12.20 -14.03 18.49
CA SER A 20 13.18 -13.86 17.40
C SER A 20 13.14 -12.45 16.81
N THR A 21 11.95 -11.86 16.70
CA THR A 21 11.81 -10.46 16.29
C THR A 21 12.41 -9.52 17.33
N ALA A 22 12.14 -9.74 18.62
CA ALA A 22 12.70 -8.92 19.69
C ALA A 22 14.24 -8.99 19.71
N GLU A 23 14.82 -10.18 19.54
CA GLU A 23 16.27 -10.40 19.43
C GLU A 23 16.85 -9.65 18.21
N ALA A 24 16.22 -9.76 17.05
CA ALA A 24 16.68 -9.11 15.82
C ALA A 24 16.73 -7.57 15.93
N PHE A 25 15.83 -6.98 16.73
CA PHE A 25 15.77 -5.53 16.96
C PHE A 25 16.38 -5.09 18.28
N GLY A 26 17.01 -5.98 19.05
CA GLY A 26 17.63 -5.68 20.35
C GLY A 26 16.63 -5.27 21.44
N LEU A 27 15.36 -5.73 21.32
CA LEU A 27 14.29 -5.44 22.27
C LEU A 27 14.18 -6.47 23.41
N ASP A 28 14.96 -7.54 23.36
CA ASP A 28 14.96 -8.62 24.34
C ASP A 28 15.95 -8.37 25.50
N HIS A 29 17.05 -7.65 25.26
CA HIS A 29 18.12 -7.39 26.23
C HIS A 29 18.88 -6.08 26.03
N GLY A 30 18.68 -5.38 24.92
CA GLY A 30 19.47 -4.20 24.52
C GLY A 30 18.79 -2.84 24.70
N CYS A 31 17.56 -2.80 25.20
CA CYS A 31 16.83 -1.54 25.37
C CYS A 31 17.47 -0.64 26.43
N ARG A 32 17.51 0.69 26.15
CA ARG A 32 17.95 1.70 27.12
C ARG A 32 17.03 1.77 28.34
N ASP A 33 15.73 1.53 28.13
CA ASP A 33 14.73 1.42 29.19
C ASP A 33 14.43 -0.05 29.47
N PRO A 34 14.73 -0.55 30.68
CA PRO A 34 14.41 -1.93 31.06
C PRO A 34 12.92 -2.25 30.98
N HIS A 35 12.03 -1.24 31.10
CA HIS A 35 10.59 -1.42 31.01
C HIS A 35 10.11 -1.66 29.56
N GLU A 36 10.97 -1.50 28.57
CA GLU A 36 10.66 -1.75 27.16
C GLU A 36 11.14 -3.14 26.67
N LEU A 37 11.74 -3.94 27.53
CA LEU A 37 12.15 -5.31 27.17
C LEU A 37 10.95 -6.18 26.81
N ARG A 38 11.01 -6.85 25.69
CA ARG A 38 9.92 -7.65 25.08
C ARG A 38 10.40 -9.02 24.64
N GLY A 39 9.51 -9.75 23.99
CA GLY A 39 9.78 -10.99 23.25
C GLY A 39 9.50 -12.27 24.02
N ALA A 40 9.42 -12.24 25.35
CA ALA A 40 9.12 -13.41 26.17
C ALA A 40 8.28 -13.04 27.40
N ILE A 41 7.55 -13.99 27.96
CA ILE A 41 6.85 -13.85 29.23
C ILE A 41 7.87 -14.18 30.33
N ALA A 42 8.46 -13.15 30.94
CA ALA A 42 9.44 -13.31 31.99
C ALA A 42 9.44 -12.09 32.94
N PRO A 43 9.85 -12.27 34.21
CA PRO A 43 10.02 -11.14 35.13
C PRO A 43 10.93 -10.06 34.55
N GLY A 44 10.54 -8.80 34.68
CA GLY A 44 11.27 -7.64 34.17
C GLY A 44 11.00 -7.31 32.68
N LYS A 45 10.20 -8.12 31.98
CA LYS A 45 9.78 -7.80 30.62
C LYS A 45 8.39 -7.14 30.63
N ARG A 46 8.19 -6.26 29.65
CA ARG A 46 6.91 -5.56 29.44
C ARG A 46 5.79 -6.57 29.17
N ALA A 47 4.68 -6.40 29.85
CA ALA A 47 3.52 -7.30 29.75
C ALA A 47 2.64 -6.93 28.53
N ASP A 48 3.18 -7.09 27.32
CA ASP A 48 2.42 -7.07 26.07
C ASP A 48 2.03 -8.52 25.76
N LEU A 49 0.79 -8.90 26.06
CA LEU A 49 0.38 -10.29 26.11
C LEU A 49 -0.87 -10.54 25.27
N LEU A 50 -0.92 -11.71 24.62
CA LEU A 50 -2.11 -12.23 23.98
C LEU A 50 -2.60 -13.48 24.73
N VAL A 51 -3.89 -13.52 25.04
CA VAL A 51 -4.57 -14.74 25.49
C VAL A 51 -5.37 -15.28 24.32
N LEU A 52 -5.00 -16.45 23.85
CA LEU A 52 -5.58 -17.10 22.68
C LEU A 52 -6.51 -18.23 23.13
N ASN A 53 -7.57 -18.51 22.38
CA ASN A 53 -8.42 -19.69 22.59
C ASN A 53 -7.76 -20.96 22.05
N ASP A 54 -6.97 -20.81 20.98
CA ASP A 54 -6.21 -21.88 20.35
C ASP A 54 -4.99 -21.32 19.62
N LEU A 55 -4.20 -22.17 18.98
CA LEU A 55 -3.00 -21.80 18.23
C LEU A 55 -3.23 -21.67 16.73
N THR A 56 -4.47 -21.66 16.25
CA THR A 56 -4.78 -21.52 14.82
C THR A 56 -4.77 -20.07 14.35
N PHE A 57 -5.00 -19.13 15.24
CA PHE A 57 -5.16 -17.70 14.96
C PHE A 57 -6.27 -17.39 13.94
N VAL A 58 -7.29 -18.25 13.86
CA VAL A 58 -8.48 -18.02 13.04
C VAL A 58 -9.41 -17.01 13.71
N ALA A 59 -9.63 -17.18 15.02
CA ALA A 59 -10.40 -16.24 15.82
C ALA A 59 -9.52 -15.09 16.35
N ALA A 60 -10.13 -13.96 16.67
CA ALA A 60 -9.47 -12.88 17.40
C ALA A 60 -8.97 -13.38 18.77
N PRO A 61 -7.87 -12.81 19.31
CA PRO A 61 -7.45 -13.10 20.68
C PRO A 61 -8.57 -12.87 21.68
N HIS A 62 -8.71 -13.80 22.66
CA HIS A 62 -9.67 -13.63 23.75
C HIS A 62 -9.37 -12.37 24.59
N ARG A 63 -8.08 -12.11 24.87
CA ARG A 63 -7.64 -10.87 25.53
C ARG A 63 -6.32 -10.39 24.98
N VAL A 64 -6.18 -9.07 24.96
CA VAL A 64 -4.93 -8.38 24.59
C VAL A 64 -4.56 -7.43 25.72
N TYR A 65 -3.34 -7.56 26.21
CA TYR A 65 -2.77 -6.67 27.21
C TYR A 65 -1.63 -5.87 26.59
N ALA A 66 -1.61 -4.58 26.84
CA ALA A 66 -0.51 -3.69 26.50
C ALA A 66 0.05 -3.07 27.78
N ALA A 67 1.32 -3.26 28.06
CA ALA A 67 1.98 -2.84 29.31
C ALA A 67 1.21 -3.28 30.58
N GLY A 68 0.58 -4.46 30.54
CA GLY A 68 -0.21 -5.00 31.65
C GLY A 68 -1.66 -4.54 31.73
N ALA A 69 -2.07 -3.53 30.96
CA ALA A 69 -3.47 -3.09 30.89
C ALA A 69 -4.26 -3.89 29.85
N LEU A 70 -5.48 -4.31 30.18
CA LEU A 70 -6.39 -4.93 29.22
C LEU A 70 -6.86 -3.89 28.20
N VAL A 71 -6.53 -4.08 26.92
CA VAL A 71 -6.85 -3.13 25.85
C VAL A 71 -7.85 -3.66 24.83
N ALA A 72 -7.96 -4.98 24.69
CA ALA A 72 -8.98 -5.59 23.85
C ALA A 72 -9.46 -6.92 24.42
N GLN A 73 -10.72 -7.26 24.17
CA GLN A 73 -11.35 -8.53 24.56
C GLN A 73 -12.28 -9.00 23.45
N ASP A 74 -12.18 -10.25 23.05
CA ASP A 74 -13.03 -10.91 22.05
C ASP A 74 -13.15 -10.11 20.72
N GLY A 75 -12.04 -9.48 20.29
CA GLY A 75 -11.97 -8.69 19.07
C GLY A 75 -12.46 -7.25 19.21
N ALA A 76 -12.96 -6.82 20.38
CA ALA A 76 -13.38 -5.45 20.65
C ALA A 76 -12.31 -4.71 21.47
N PHE A 77 -12.03 -3.45 21.11
CA PHE A 77 -11.18 -2.55 21.91
C PHE A 77 -11.94 -2.14 23.18
N VAL A 78 -11.32 -2.31 24.35
CA VAL A 78 -11.88 -1.98 25.67
C VAL A 78 -10.98 -1.05 26.49
N GLY A 79 -9.83 -0.66 25.93
CA GLY A 79 -8.90 0.27 26.53
C GLY A 79 -9.39 1.72 26.47
N GLU A 80 -8.69 2.60 27.15
CA GLU A 80 -8.87 4.04 27.01
C GLU A 80 -8.02 4.56 25.87
N ILE A 81 -8.59 5.48 25.06
CA ILE A 81 -7.83 6.21 24.03
C ILE A 81 -7.09 7.33 24.75
N ALA A 82 -5.75 7.29 24.70
CA ALA A 82 -4.95 8.35 25.30
C ALA A 82 -5.29 9.73 24.70
N PRO A 83 -5.23 10.81 25.50
CA PRO A 83 -5.50 12.18 25.01
C PRO A 83 -4.71 12.56 23.75
N GLU A 84 -3.46 12.11 23.65
CA GLU A 84 -2.58 12.33 22.48
C GLU A 84 -3.18 11.69 21.22
N MET A 85 -3.87 10.57 21.36
CA MET A 85 -4.57 9.92 20.24
C MET A 85 -5.82 10.72 19.81
N ALA A 86 -6.45 11.42 20.72
CA ALA A 86 -7.56 12.31 20.41
C ALA A 86 -7.11 13.55 19.61
N GLU A 87 -5.92 14.10 19.93
CA GLU A 87 -5.30 15.17 19.14
C GLU A 87 -4.96 14.71 17.72
N VAL A 88 -4.41 13.50 17.58
CA VAL A 88 -4.16 12.89 16.27
C VAL A 88 -5.45 12.67 15.49
N ALA A 89 -6.54 12.28 16.17
CA ALA A 89 -7.85 12.15 15.53
C ALA A 89 -8.40 13.50 15.04
N ALA A 90 -8.13 14.60 15.76
CA ALA A 90 -8.50 15.95 15.32
C ALA A 90 -7.75 16.42 14.07
N LEU A 91 -6.50 15.94 13.88
CA LEU A 91 -5.72 16.17 12.66
C LEU A 91 -6.19 15.31 11.47
N ALA A 92 -7.10 14.36 11.71
CA ALA A 92 -7.51 13.40 10.67
C ALA A 92 -8.15 14.09 9.45
N ASP A 93 -8.89 15.19 9.62
CA ASP A 93 -9.51 15.91 8.52
C ASP A 93 -8.47 16.62 7.65
N GLU A 94 -7.45 17.22 8.25
CA GLU A 94 -6.33 17.82 7.52
C GLU A 94 -5.52 16.74 6.77
N LEU A 95 -5.28 15.58 7.40
CA LEU A 95 -4.59 14.45 6.79
C LEU A 95 -5.42 13.83 5.65
N ARG A 96 -6.74 13.73 5.81
CA ARG A 96 -7.65 13.28 4.75
C ARG A 96 -7.64 14.20 3.54
N ALA A 97 -7.48 15.51 3.74
CA ALA A 97 -7.35 16.50 2.67
C ALA A 97 -5.94 16.58 2.04
N SER A 98 -5.09 15.59 2.28
CA SER A 98 -3.68 15.59 1.83
C SER A 98 -3.50 15.24 0.34
N VAL A 99 -4.49 14.67 -0.31
CA VAL A 99 -4.44 14.37 -1.75
C VAL A 99 -4.80 15.61 -2.56
N LYS A 100 -3.82 16.18 -3.25
CA LYS A 100 -3.96 17.40 -4.07
C LYS A 100 -3.56 17.07 -5.49
N LEU A 101 -4.51 16.53 -6.25
CA LEU A 101 -4.27 16.17 -7.64
C LEU A 101 -4.27 17.41 -8.54
N PRO A 102 -3.44 17.40 -9.59
CA PRO A 102 -3.52 18.42 -10.64
C PRO A 102 -4.84 18.30 -11.42
N LYS A 103 -5.22 19.36 -12.11
CA LYS A 103 -6.26 19.24 -13.13
C LYS A 103 -5.71 18.43 -14.29
N LEU A 104 -6.29 17.25 -14.52
CA LEU A 104 -5.90 16.35 -15.60
C LEU A 104 -6.91 16.46 -16.74
N SER A 105 -6.42 16.47 -17.95
CA SER A 105 -7.23 16.36 -19.17
C SER A 105 -7.17 14.94 -19.73
N LEU A 106 -8.14 14.56 -20.52
CA LEU A 106 -8.28 13.20 -21.04
C LEU A 106 -7.06 12.75 -21.87
N ASP A 107 -6.45 13.67 -22.61
CA ASP A 107 -5.28 13.42 -23.43
C ASP A 107 -4.04 12.97 -22.64
N VAL A 108 -3.97 13.30 -21.34
CA VAL A 108 -2.90 12.82 -20.47
C VAL A 108 -2.98 11.30 -20.30
N PHE A 109 -4.19 10.72 -20.34
CA PHE A 109 -4.43 9.28 -20.21
C PHE A 109 -4.41 8.55 -21.55
N ASP A 110 -4.47 9.27 -22.69
CA ASP A 110 -4.50 8.69 -24.02
C ASP A 110 -3.13 8.75 -24.69
N TYR A 111 -2.38 7.67 -24.54
CA TYR A 111 -1.05 7.51 -25.14
C TYR A 111 -0.93 6.14 -25.81
N ALA A 112 -0.17 6.12 -26.91
CA ALA A 112 0.02 4.93 -27.72
C ALA A 112 1.21 4.10 -27.21
N PHE A 113 1.11 2.80 -27.39
CA PHE A 113 2.21 1.86 -27.20
C PHE A 113 3.22 2.00 -28.34
N LYS A 114 4.50 1.88 -27.99
CA LYS A 114 5.59 1.82 -28.99
C LYS A 114 6.24 0.40 -28.92
N PRO A 115 6.33 -0.32 -30.05
CA PRO A 115 6.99 -1.62 -30.08
C PRO A 115 8.38 -1.59 -29.45
N GLY A 116 8.67 -2.57 -28.59
CA GLY A 116 9.96 -2.68 -27.90
C GLY A 116 10.15 -1.75 -26.69
N GLU A 117 9.16 -0.90 -26.34
CA GLU A 117 9.26 -0.13 -25.10
C GLU A 117 9.17 -1.02 -23.84
N ALA A 118 9.70 -0.50 -22.73
CA ALA A 118 9.69 -1.23 -21.46
C ALA A 118 8.29 -1.33 -20.87
N VAL A 119 7.87 -2.52 -20.53
CA VAL A 119 6.59 -2.86 -19.93
C VAL A 119 6.80 -3.52 -18.59
N ILE A 120 6.08 -3.09 -17.55
CA ILE A 120 6.07 -3.74 -16.26
C ILE A 120 5.36 -5.08 -16.38
N ASP A 121 6.01 -6.16 -15.96
CA ASP A 121 5.45 -7.51 -15.97
C ASP A 121 5.09 -7.92 -14.54
N VAL A 122 3.79 -7.96 -14.26
CA VAL A 122 3.29 -8.39 -12.95
C VAL A 122 3.36 -9.89 -12.85
N ILE A 123 4.08 -10.38 -11.86
CA ILE A 123 4.23 -11.82 -11.60
C ILE A 123 3.21 -12.20 -10.51
N PRO A 124 2.18 -13.01 -10.82
CA PRO A 124 1.16 -13.36 -9.84
C PRO A 124 1.75 -13.99 -8.56
N GLY A 125 1.29 -13.52 -7.41
CA GLY A 125 1.73 -14.01 -6.10
C GLY A 125 3.12 -13.54 -5.65
N MET A 126 3.80 -12.68 -6.42
CA MET A 126 5.10 -12.12 -6.08
C MET A 126 4.98 -10.63 -5.71
N ALA A 127 5.83 -10.19 -4.77
CA ALA A 127 5.96 -8.77 -4.44
C ALA A 127 6.88 -8.00 -5.42
N ILE A 128 7.57 -8.71 -6.29
CA ILE A 128 8.45 -8.14 -7.32
C ILE A 128 7.77 -8.19 -8.68
N THR A 129 8.14 -7.26 -9.55
CA THR A 129 7.74 -7.23 -10.95
C THR A 129 8.93 -7.52 -11.85
N GLY A 130 8.64 -8.07 -13.03
CA GLY A 130 9.61 -8.19 -14.12
C GLY A 130 9.53 -6.98 -15.06
N MET A 131 10.39 -6.98 -16.06
CA MET A 131 10.35 -6.05 -17.19
C MET A 131 10.45 -6.83 -18.50
N VAL A 132 9.56 -6.52 -19.44
CA VAL A 132 9.54 -7.11 -20.78
C VAL A 132 9.52 -6.02 -21.84
N ARG A 133 9.82 -6.36 -23.07
CA ARG A 133 9.79 -5.46 -24.25
C ARG A 133 9.01 -6.14 -25.38
N PRO A 134 7.67 -6.11 -25.33
CA PRO A 134 6.85 -6.74 -26.37
C PRO A 134 6.85 -5.90 -27.65
N GLU A 135 6.54 -6.56 -28.77
CA GLU A 135 6.39 -5.93 -30.08
C GLU A 135 4.96 -5.46 -30.36
N THR A 136 3.99 -5.91 -29.54
CA THR A 136 2.57 -5.57 -29.67
C THR A 136 1.99 -5.17 -28.31
N ASP A 137 0.88 -4.43 -28.33
CA ASP A 137 0.13 -4.00 -27.14
C ASP A 137 -0.91 -5.03 -26.67
N GLU A 138 -0.92 -6.22 -27.25
CA GLU A 138 -1.88 -7.27 -26.87
C GLU A 138 -1.74 -7.64 -25.39
N GLY A 139 -2.84 -7.55 -24.66
CA GLY A 139 -2.91 -7.85 -23.23
C GLY A 139 -2.27 -6.79 -22.31
N LEU A 140 -1.78 -5.69 -22.87
CA LEU A 140 -1.26 -4.59 -22.08
C LEU A 140 -2.37 -3.68 -21.54
N ARG A 141 -2.06 -3.01 -20.45
CA ARG A 141 -2.89 -1.94 -19.87
C ARG A 141 -2.04 -0.71 -19.65
N ARG A 142 -2.66 0.46 -19.80
CA ARG A 142 -2.01 1.72 -19.42
C ARG A 142 -1.82 1.76 -17.91
N ILE A 143 -0.68 2.28 -17.46
CA ILE A 143 -0.42 2.54 -16.05
C ILE A 143 0.11 3.96 -15.89
N MET A 144 -0.42 4.67 -14.90
CA MET A 144 0.07 5.99 -14.55
C MET A 144 0.31 6.10 -13.06
N LEU A 145 1.35 6.87 -12.70
CA LEU A 145 1.64 7.27 -11.34
C LEU A 145 1.61 8.79 -11.26
N ILE A 146 0.71 9.34 -10.43
CA ILE A 146 0.44 10.77 -10.34
C ILE A 146 0.83 11.24 -8.94
N GLU A 147 1.70 12.23 -8.85
CA GLU A 147 2.11 12.82 -7.59
C GLU A 147 0.90 13.45 -6.87
N ARG A 148 0.76 13.18 -5.57
CA ARG A 148 -0.44 13.52 -4.80
C ARG A 148 -0.35 14.80 -3.95
N HIS A 149 0.83 15.40 -3.80
CA HIS A 149 1.06 16.52 -2.88
C HIS A 149 0.89 17.90 -3.52
N GLY A 150 0.46 17.96 -4.79
CA GLY A 150 0.20 19.20 -5.51
C GLY A 150 1.46 20.02 -5.84
N ARG A 151 2.60 19.38 -5.98
CA ARG A 151 3.88 20.03 -6.28
C ARG A 151 3.96 20.48 -7.74
N GLY A 152 3.08 21.41 -8.13
CA GLY A 152 3.20 22.18 -9.34
C GLY A 152 3.21 21.37 -10.63
N VAL A 153 2.10 20.75 -10.97
CA VAL A 153 1.91 20.18 -12.29
C VAL A 153 1.56 21.29 -13.26
N SER A 154 2.58 21.91 -13.88
CA SER A 154 2.38 22.59 -15.14
C SER A 154 2.24 21.52 -16.21
N LEU A 155 1.02 21.24 -16.63
CA LEU A 155 0.71 20.37 -17.78
C LEU A 155 1.00 21.08 -19.11
N GLN A 156 1.62 22.24 -19.10
CA GLN A 156 2.14 22.84 -20.32
C GLN A 156 3.33 22.00 -20.77
N ALA A 157 3.02 21.09 -21.67
CA ALA A 157 3.95 20.22 -22.35
C ALA A 157 4.91 21.05 -23.22
N GLU A 158 5.93 21.57 -22.61
CA GLU A 158 7.17 21.88 -23.34
C GLU A 158 8.00 20.58 -23.29
N GLY A 159 7.92 19.80 -24.37
CA GLY A 159 8.75 18.64 -24.63
C GLY A 159 8.30 17.33 -23.99
N ALA A 160 7.19 16.76 -24.49
CA ALA A 160 6.72 15.42 -24.13
C ALA A 160 7.63 14.27 -24.63
N ASP A 161 8.80 14.56 -25.17
CA ASP A 161 9.75 13.60 -25.73
C ASP A 161 10.98 13.36 -24.84
N GLY A 162 10.83 13.57 -23.54
CA GLY A 162 11.87 13.23 -22.60
C GLY A 162 11.99 11.71 -22.43
N ASP A 163 12.96 11.10 -23.13
CA ASP A 163 13.46 9.76 -22.83
C ASP A 163 14.01 9.74 -21.40
N GLY A 164 13.12 9.51 -20.42
CA GLY A 164 13.57 9.11 -19.09
C GLY A 164 14.30 7.76 -19.17
N PRO A 165 15.19 7.45 -18.23
CA PRO A 165 15.88 6.18 -18.23
C PRO A 165 14.87 5.04 -18.26
N ALA A 166 15.00 4.17 -19.28
CA ALA A 166 14.23 2.94 -19.51
C ALA A 166 12.85 3.07 -20.19
N GLY A 167 12.55 4.14 -20.94
CA GLY A 167 11.33 4.20 -21.77
C GLY A 167 10.04 4.43 -20.99
N LEU A 168 10.12 4.89 -19.75
CA LEU A 168 8.99 5.37 -18.97
C LEU A 168 8.75 6.84 -19.34
N GLY A 169 7.65 7.12 -20.04
CA GLY A 169 7.28 8.49 -20.41
C GLY A 169 6.97 9.33 -19.17
N LEU A 170 7.63 10.47 -19.03
CA LEU A 170 7.31 11.45 -18.01
C LEU A 170 6.48 12.56 -18.66
N VAL A 171 5.28 12.80 -18.13
CA VAL A 171 4.43 13.94 -18.51
C VAL A 171 4.58 15.00 -17.44
N GLY A 172 5.41 16.00 -17.69
CA GLY A 172 5.81 16.92 -16.63
C GLY A 172 6.67 16.23 -15.55
N LYS A 173 7.07 16.98 -14.53
CA LYS A 173 7.97 16.46 -13.47
C LYS A 173 7.30 15.50 -12.47
N HIS A 174 5.99 15.30 -12.56
CA HIS A 174 5.19 14.69 -11.48
C HIS A 174 4.19 13.64 -11.94
N ILE A 175 4.21 13.24 -13.21
CA ILE A 175 3.38 12.19 -13.77
C ILE A 175 4.25 11.21 -14.53
N GLY A 176 4.31 9.97 -14.05
CA GLY A 176 4.87 8.83 -14.79
C GLY A 176 3.77 8.09 -15.52
N ARG A 177 4.01 7.68 -16.77
CA ARG A 177 3.10 6.83 -17.55
C ARG A 177 3.87 5.73 -18.26
N GLY A 178 3.21 4.61 -18.48
CA GLY A 178 3.81 3.45 -19.12
C GLY A 178 2.79 2.35 -19.32
N TRP A 179 3.28 1.16 -19.52
CA TRP A 179 2.46 -0.01 -19.78
C TRP A 179 2.73 -1.13 -18.78
N VAL A 180 1.71 -1.90 -18.49
CA VAL A 180 1.79 -3.03 -17.58
C VAL A 180 1.10 -4.24 -18.18
N ARG A 181 1.69 -5.42 -17.99
CA ARG A 181 1.12 -6.74 -18.29
C ARG A 181 0.78 -7.47 -16.99
N GLY A 182 -0.27 -8.30 -17.04
CA GLY A 182 -0.69 -9.10 -15.89
C GLY A 182 -1.98 -8.63 -15.21
N PHE A 183 -2.53 -7.48 -15.63
CA PHE A 183 -3.86 -7.05 -15.23
C PHE A 183 -4.91 -7.49 -16.25
N THR A 184 -5.99 -8.14 -15.77
CA THR A 184 -7.11 -8.63 -16.62
C THR A 184 -8.28 -7.65 -16.67
N ILE A 185 -8.00 -6.35 -16.51
CA ILE A 185 -9.04 -5.30 -16.56
C ILE A 185 -9.52 -5.17 -18.00
N THR A 186 -10.83 -5.21 -18.21
CA THR A 186 -11.49 -5.01 -19.50
C THR A 186 -12.69 -4.09 -19.30
N GLY A 187 -12.78 -3.02 -20.09
CA GLY A 187 -13.81 -1.99 -20.00
C GLY A 187 -13.78 -1.27 -18.67
N GLY A 188 -12.58 -0.90 -18.17
CA GLY A 188 -12.49 -0.26 -16.89
C GLY A 188 -11.09 0.17 -16.46
N ALA A 189 -11.01 0.70 -15.23
CA ALA A 189 -9.78 1.11 -14.58
C ALA A 189 -9.86 0.91 -13.07
N ILE A 190 -8.71 0.74 -12.46
CA ILE A 190 -8.54 0.77 -11.00
C ILE A 190 -7.56 1.88 -10.62
N ALA A 191 -7.93 2.71 -9.66
CA ALA A 191 -7.03 3.69 -9.06
C ALA A 191 -6.81 3.39 -7.57
N SER A 192 -5.61 3.70 -7.08
CA SER A 192 -5.24 3.52 -5.69
C SER A 192 -4.27 4.61 -5.23
N THR A 193 -4.46 5.09 -4.00
CA THR A 193 -3.49 5.93 -3.29
C THR A 193 -2.65 5.12 -2.31
N ILE A 194 -2.87 3.81 -2.22
CA ILE A 194 -2.16 2.91 -1.31
C ILE A 194 -1.02 2.26 -2.09
N GLY A 195 0.17 2.77 -1.88
CA GLY A 195 1.40 2.27 -2.49
C GLY A 195 2.53 2.36 -1.49
N HIS A 196 3.22 1.26 -1.29
CA HIS A 196 4.18 1.07 -0.22
C HIS A 196 5.36 2.05 -0.26
N ASP A 197 5.73 2.59 -1.43
CA ASP A 197 6.87 3.50 -1.52
C ASP A 197 6.48 4.98 -1.33
N SER A 198 5.57 5.48 -2.17
CA SER A 198 5.30 6.91 -2.26
C SER A 198 3.86 7.29 -1.92
N HIS A 199 2.96 6.33 -1.88
CA HIS A 199 1.50 6.55 -1.78
C HIS A 199 0.95 7.54 -2.83
N ASN A 200 1.62 7.72 -3.95
CA ASN A 200 1.12 8.48 -5.08
C ASN A 200 -0.09 7.78 -5.70
N VAL A 201 -0.92 8.51 -6.44
CA VAL A 201 -2.05 7.90 -7.12
C VAL A 201 -1.54 7.04 -8.28
N CYS A 202 -1.75 5.74 -8.17
CA CYS A 202 -1.50 4.78 -9.25
C CYS A 202 -2.83 4.44 -9.90
N VAL A 203 -2.92 4.50 -11.23
CA VAL A 203 -4.09 4.08 -12.00
C VAL A 203 -3.67 3.13 -13.10
N VAL A 204 -4.42 2.04 -13.25
CA VAL A 204 -4.27 1.05 -14.33
C VAL A 204 -5.60 0.89 -15.03
N GLY A 205 -5.62 0.92 -16.36
CA GLY A 205 -6.85 0.75 -17.12
C GLY A 205 -6.62 0.41 -18.59
N ASP A 206 -7.68 0.04 -19.27
CA ASP A 206 -7.65 -0.26 -20.70
C ASP A 206 -8.12 0.92 -21.57
N ASN A 207 -8.77 1.92 -20.97
CA ASN A 207 -9.18 3.12 -21.69
C ASN A 207 -8.99 4.39 -20.86
N ALA A 208 -8.75 5.50 -21.54
CA ALA A 208 -8.43 6.79 -20.94
C ALA A 208 -9.59 7.37 -20.11
N ALA A 209 -10.83 7.17 -20.53
CA ALA A 209 -12.01 7.75 -19.87
C ALA A 209 -12.22 7.13 -18.48
N ASP A 210 -12.17 5.81 -18.39
CA ASP A 210 -12.31 5.12 -17.10
C ASP A 210 -11.12 5.37 -16.19
N MET A 211 -9.90 5.51 -16.74
CA MET A 211 -8.73 5.88 -15.95
C MET A 211 -8.88 7.28 -15.35
N MET A 212 -9.34 8.26 -16.12
CA MET A 212 -9.60 9.60 -15.63
C MET A 212 -10.69 9.60 -14.56
N ALA A 213 -11.81 8.93 -14.79
CA ALA A 213 -12.89 8.78 -13.83
C ALA A 213 -12.43 8.11 -12.52
N ALA A 214 -11.58 7.07 -12.60
CA ALA A 214 -11.03 6.41 -11.43
C ALA A 214 -10.11 7.34 -10.61
N VAL A 215 -9.29 8.16 -11.27
CA VAL A 215 -8.43 9.13 -10.59
C VAL A 215 -9.24 10.24 -9.92
N GLU A 216 -10.29 10.73 -10.57
CA GLU A 216 -11.20 11.72 -9.98
C GLU A 216 -11.96 11.14 -8.76
N ALA A 217 -12.46 9.91 -8.89
CA ALA A 217 -13.24 9.24 -7.85
C ALA A 217 -12.40 8.80 -6.64
N VAL A 218 -11.09 8.53 -6.82
CA VAL A 218 -10.24 8.13 -5.69
C VAL A 218 -10.13 9.23 -4.61
N GLY A 219 -10.42 10.49 -4.98
CA GLY A 219 -10.64 11.60 -4.07
C GLY A 219 -9.57 11.72 -2.99
N GLN A 220 -9.97 11.55 -1.74
CA GLN A 220 -9.09 11.69 -0.57
C GLN A 220 -8.30 10.41 -0.23
N GLY A 221 -8.43 9.37 -1.03
CA GLY A 221 -7.61 8.17 -0.91
C GLY A 221 -8.41 6.86 -0.86
N GLY A 222 -7.68 5.76 -0.92
CA GLY A 222 -8.22 4.42 -0.94
C GLY A 222 -8.04 3.73 -2.28
N HIS A 223 -9.00 2.87 -2.63
CA HIS A 223 -9.08 2.17 -3.91
C HIS A 223 -10.41 2.48 -4.59
N VAL A 224 -10.37 2.68 -5.90
CA VAL A 224 -11.56 2.89 -6.73
C VAL A 224 -11.49 1.97 -7.94
N LEU A 225 -12.59 1.33 -8.26
CA LEU A 225 -12.79 0.58 -9.49
C LEU A 225 -13.84 1.31 -10.32
N VAL A 226 -13.51 1.58 -11.58
CA VAL A 226 -14.46 2.11 -12.57
C VAL A 226 -14.66 1.06 -13.65
N ARG A 227 -15.90 0.85 -14.08
CA ARG A 227 -16.23 -0.02 -15.19
C ARG A 227 -17.26 0.63 -16.09
N ASN A 228 -16.92 0.83 -17.37
CA ASN A 228 -17.79 1.47 -18.37
C ASN A 228 -18.35 2.83 -17.89
N GLY A 229 -17.53 3.65 -17.23
CA GLY A 229 -17.91 4.95 -16.69
C GLY A 229 -18.62 4.93 -15.34
N GLU A 230 -18.92 3.76 -14.78
CA GLU A 230 -19.54 3.63 -13.44
C GLU A 230 -18.48 3.31 -12.37
N VAL A 231 -18.57 4.01 -11.21
CA VAL A 231 -17.69 3.87 -10.06
C VAL A 231 -18.21 2.78 -9.12
#